data_f4e04d9dfbed732991c855ab19e78e2f
#
_entry.id   f4e04d9dfbed732991c855ab19e78e2f
#
_cell.length_a   1.000
_cell.length_b   1.000
_cell.length_c   1.000
_cell.angle_alpha   90.00
_cell.angle_beta   90.00
_cell.angle_gamma   90.00
#
_symmetry.space_group_name_H-M   'P 1'
#
loop_
_entity.id
_entity.type
_entity.pdbx_description
1 polymer ?
#
loop_
_entity_poly.entity_id
_entity_poly.type
_entity_poly.pdbx_seq_one_letter_code
_entity_poly.pdbx_strand_id
1 'polypeptide(L)'
;MVEIVAKRAGKPVDNKSPSPGGVGTCRQHIWREMHTQPVEAPEWVSPGNDDVSETYFRASRVAFLHGFQPSAEVYRTGQNSWSPAGWRLLSDEPLRIANSERRRTADDTTWDDPRRHHSSWVMALSAGSTTTLLGALEADTPRLHADLDVLVGWTETGCEGSWVLIEGEEMAAFSRYRELLASRYGVRDEDPGKIWSSWYSLYENVSRSRLDEIMVELPGLGFDTIQVDDGWERAVGDWEANDRFPEGMPDLARAAEAQGLRPGLWLAPFIVMPGSEAFEKHRDMLLRDAVGELAPAGSNWGGNYFVYDYTREDACDLLAELINVVVSTWGFTYLKLDFLQAAAAAGSHSREMDREAIYRRAITAVREAAGDSAYLLGSGALMMPSLGILNAVRTSPDVAPMWTNYATQDPSDALAHNALRNSVERMWMRHLVGLDPDVVFARGTRNLLTPEQCQWLRDSAVLSGFRALSDPPDWLTKEEKEMLRNYLGPLPETERLGRYRFRIGERDVDLEHAVRATSSPYAL
;
A
#
# COMPACT_ATOMS: atom_id res chain seq x y z
N MET A 1 20.18 -8.12 -26.75
CA MET A 1 20.14 -9.59 -26.79
C MET A 1 21.57 -10.09 -26.96
N VAL A 2 22.26 -10.34 -25.86
CA VAL A 2 23.54 -11.06 -25.85
C VAL A 2 23.48 -12.01 -24.66
N GLU A 3 23.31 -13.29 -24.99
CA GLU A 3 23.46 -14.41 -24.07
C GLU A 3 24.96 -14.64 -23.82
N ILE A 4 25.37 -14.70 -22.56
CA ILE A 4 26.68 -15.25 -22.21
C ILE A 4 26.46 -16.46 -21.32
N VAL A 5 26.67 -17.62 -21.90
CA VAL A 5 26.75 -18.93 -21.21
C VAL A 5 28.17 -19.08 -20.69
N ALA A 6 28.37 -19.14 -19.38
CA ALA A 6 29.66 -19.44 -18.78
C ALA A 6 29.82 -20.94 -18.53
N LYS A 7 30.82 -21.55 -19.17
CA LYS A 7 31.24 -22.93 -18.98
C LYS A 7 31.99 -23.11 -17.65
N ARG A 8 31.60 -24.15 -16.89
CA ARG A 8 32.34 -24.67 -15.75
C ARG A 8 33.67 -25.31 -16.21
N ALA A 9 34.79 -24.88 -15.61
CA ALA A 9 36.06 -25.61 -15.65
C ALA A 9 36.45 -25.96 -14.20
N GLY A 10 36.48 -27.26 -13.89
CA GLY A 10 36.94 -27.76 -12.60
C GLY A 10 38.46 -27.80 -12.50
N LYS A 11 39.01 -27.54 -11.32
CA LYS A 11 40.37 -27.92 -10.89
C LYS A 11 40.33 -28.56 -9.50
N PRO A 12 41.27 -29.46 -9.18
CA PRO A 12 41.18 -30.36 -8.03
C PRO A 12 41.59 -29.68 -6.71
N VAL A 13 40.96 -30.16 -5.64
CA VAL A 13 41.16 -29.70 -4.25
C VAL A 13 42.31 -30.49 -3.62
N ASP A 14 43.30 -29.79 -3.11
CA ASP A 14 44.35 -30.35 -2.24
C ASP A 14 43.85 -30.40 -0.76
N ASN A 15 43.92 -31.60 -0.22
CA ASN A 15 43.53 -31.90 1.16
C ASN A 15 44.68 -31.55 2.12
N LYS A 16 44.54 -30.51 2.95
CA LYS A 16 45.33 -30.36 4.18
C LYS A 16 44.42 -29.92 5.32
N SER A 17 44.29 -30.80 6.34
CA SER A 17 43.60 -30.56 7.59
C SER A 17 44.27 -29.45 8.43
N PRO A 18 43.49 -28.52 9.05
CA PRO A 18 43.99 -27.66 10.09
C PRO A 18 43.63 -28.14 11.49
N SER A 19 44.57 -27.94 12.41
CA SER A 19 44.47 -28.13 13.86
C SER A 19 43.54 -27.10 14.53
N PRO A 20 42.98 -27.40 15.73
CA PRO A 20 41.97 -26.59 16.37
C PRO A 20 42.55 -25.44 17.20
N GLY A 21 42.07 -24.26 17.02
CA GLY A 21 42.37 -23.12 17.89
C GLY A 21 42.01 -21.76 17.29
N GLY A 22 40.93 -21.17 17.75
CA GLY A 22 40.62 -19.79 17.45
C GLY A 22 39.14 -19.54 17.14
N VAL A 23 38.38 -19.13 18.16
CA VAL A 23 37.02 -18.59 17.96
C VAL A 23 37.20 -17.20 17.32
N GLY A 24 37.32 -17.17 16.01
CA GLY A 24 37.22 -15.98 15.20
C GLY A 24 35.86 -15.97 14.55
N THR A 25 35.07 -14.93 14.82
CA THR A 25 33.81 -14.65 14.13
C THR A 25 34.05 -14.60 12.63
N CYS A 26 33.80 -15.71 11.95
CA CYS A 26 33.88 -15.78 10.50
C CYS A 26 32.59 -15.15 9.93
N ARG A 27 32.63 -13.85 9.66
CA ARG A 27 31.70 -13.20 8.73
C ARG A 27 32.01 -13.81 7.35
N GLN A 28 31.33 -14.89 7.00
CA GLN A 28 31.36 -15.40 5.63
C GLN A 28 30.58 -14.42 4.76
N HIS A 29 31.28 -13.63 3.93
CA HIS A 29 30.68 -12.87 2.88
C HIS A 29 29.95 -13.82 1.92
N ILE A 30 28.61 -13.72 1.91
CA ILE A 30 27.70 -14.57 1.10
C ILE A 30 27.81 -14.21 -0.40
N TRP A 31 28.43 -13.07 -0.74
CA TRP A 31 28.48 -12.50 -2.08
C TRP A 31 29.70 -12.98 -2.85
N ARG A 32 29.49 -13.66 -3.97
CA ARG A 32 30.61 -14.14 -4.79
C ARG A 32 30.92 -13.32 -6.03
N GLU A 33 29.97 -12.57 -6.60
CA GLU A 33 30.22 -11.67 -7.73
C GLU A 33 29.17 -10.54 -7.75
N MET A 34 29.62 -9.30 -7.74
CA MET A 34 28.82 -8.12 -8.01
C MET A 34 29.07 -7.66 -9.44
N HIS A 35 28.01 -7.49 -10.23
CA HIS A 35 28.14 -6.94 -11.58
C HIS A 35 28.11 -5.40 -11.61
N THR A 36 27.89 -4.76 -10.45
CA THR A 36 27.85 -3.31 -10.30
C THR A 36 28.82 -2.88 -9.20
N GLN A 37 29.62 -1.85 -9.48
CA GLN A 37 30.58 -1.33 -8.50
C GLN A 37 29.86 -0.52 -7.43
N PRO A 38 30.21 -0.68 -6.12
CA PRO A 38 29.74 0.18 -5.06
C PRO A 38 30.11 1.64 -5.29
N VAL A 39 29.26 2.54 -4.80
CA VAL A 39 29.49 3.98 -4.77
C VAL A 39 29.43 4.49 -3.33
N GLU A 40 29.91 5.72 -3.10
CA GLU A 40 29.71 6.39 -1.81
C GLU A 40 28.21 6.61 -1.53
N ALA A 41 27.86 6.64 -0.24
CA ALA A 41 26.50 6.96 0.17
C ALA A 41 26.11 8.35 -0.35
N PRO A 42 24.86 8.54 -0.80
CA PRO A 42 24.36 9.88 -1.16
C PRO A 42 24.54 10.88 0.00
N GLU A 43 24.80 12.15 -0.31
CA GLU A 43 25.08 13.20 0.69
C GLU A 43 23.97 13.38 1.75
N TRP A 44 22.73 13.06 1.39
CA TRP A 44 21.58 13.16 2.29
C TRP A 44 21.42 11.96 3.24
N VAL A 45 22.24 10.91 3.09
CA VAL A 45 22.21 9.72 3.95
C VAL A 45 22.90 10.04 5.27
N SER A 46 22.13 9.93 6.37
CA SER A 46 22.71 9.97 7.71
C SER A 46 23.45 8.68 8.02
N PRO A 47 24.55 8.73 8.80
CA PRO A 47 25.25 7.52 9.24
C PRO A 47 24.30 6.51 9.86
N GLY A 48 24.43 5.24 9.48
CA GLY A 48 23.72 4.12 10.09
C GLY A 48 24.25 3.80 11.49
N ASN A 49 23.59 2.86 12.15
CA ASN A 49 24.11 2.24 13.36
C ASN A 49 24.98 1.02 13.00
N ASP A 50 25.69 0.47 13.99
CA ASP A 50 26.57 -0.69 13.81
C ASP A 50 25.81 -2.04 13.66
N ASP A 51 24.46 -2.01 13.71
CA ASP A 51 23.62 -3.22 13.68
C ASP A 51 23.47 -3.80 12.27
N VAL A 52 23.70 -2.99 11.23
CA VAL A 52 23.60 -3.38 9.83
C VAL A 52 24.81 -2.91 9.03
N SER A 53 25.12 -3.63 7.95
CA SER A 53 26.06 -3.16 6.93
C SER A 53 25.30 -2.63 5.72
N GLU A 54 25.82 -1.56 5.11
CA GLU A 54 25.19 -0.89 3.98
C GLU A 54 26.15 -0.79 2.82
N THR A 55 25.66 -1.06 1.61
CA THR A 55 26.40 -0.86 0.36
C THR A 55 25.51 -0.15 -0.64
N TYR A 56 26.01 0.93 -1.23
CA TYR A 56 25.25 1.78 -2.15
C TYR A 56 25.68 1.56 -3.58
N PHE A 57 24.72 1.69 -4.52
CA PHE A 57 24.95 1.53 -5.95
C PHE A 57 24.21 2.60 -6.73
N ARG A 58 24.76 2.96 -7.90
CA ARG A 58 24.11 3.81 -8.89
C ARG A 58 24.15 3.12 -10.24
N ALA A 59 23.02 2.63 -10.70
CA ALA A 59 22.90 1.89 -11.95
C ALA A 59 21.44 1.75 -12.38
N SER A 60 21.21 1.51 -13.67
CA SER A 60 19.89 1.11 -14.17
C SER A 60 19.51 -0.33 -13.82
N ARG A 61 20.52 -1.16 -13.48
CA ARG A 61 20.36 -2.55 -13.04
C ARG A 61 21.46 -2.95 -12.07
N VAL A 62 21.07 -3.55 -10.97
CA VAL A 62 21.94 -4.21 -9.98
C VAL A 62 21.59 -5.68 -9.89
N ALA A 63 22.59 -6.57 -9.76
CA ALA A 63 22.37 -8.01 -9.68
C ALA A 63 23.42 -8.66 -8.77
N PHE A 64 22.95 -9.52 -7.88
CA PHE A 64 23.76 -10.18 -6.86
C PHE A 64 23.50 -11.68 -6.88
N LEU A 65 24.57 -12.48 -6.88
CA LEU A 65 24.49 -13.91 -6.57
C LEU A 65 24.41 -14.06 -5.06
N HIS A 66 23.34 -14.66 -4.55
CA HIS A 66 23.17 -14.93 -3.13
C HIS A 66 23.43 -16.40 -2.81
N GLY A 67 23.82 -16.68 -1.57
CA GLY A 67 24.08 -18.04 -1.08
C GLY A 67 22.94 -18.63 -0.25
N PHE A 68 21.76 -18.04 -0.26
CA PHE A 68 20.61 -18.53 0.49
C PHE A 68 20.13 -19.87 -0.04
N GLN A 69 19.74 -20.76 0.89
CA GLN A 69 19.18 -22.05 0.54
C GLN A 69 17.72 -21.91 0.08
N PRO A 70 17.14 -22.87 -0.65
CA PRO A 70 15.73 -22.84 -1.06
C PRO A 70 14.72 -22.68 0.09
N SER A 71 15.12 -23.06 1.32
CA SER A 71 14.33 -22.90 2.55
C SER A 71 14.43 -21.51 3.18
N ALA A 72 15.24 -20.60 2.63
CA ALA A 72 15.22 -19.20 3.03
C ALA A 72 13.89 -18.56 2.63
N GLU A 73 13.53 -17.48 3.29
CA GLU A 73 12.32 -16.72 2.99
C GLU A 73 12.63 -15.49 2.16
N VAL A 74 11.73 -15.17 1.24
CA VAL A 74 11.76 -13.95 0.42
C VAL A 74 10.58 -13.06 0.76
N TYR A 75 10.86 -11.81 1.08
CA TYR A 75 9.86 -10.74 1.22
C TYR A 75 9.65 -10.05 -0.11
N ARG A 76 8.38 -9.86 -0.43
CA ARG A 76 7.96 -9.01 -1.55
C ARG A 76 6.91 -8.00 -1.13
N THR A 77 6.83 -6.88 -1.82
CA THR A 77 5.70 -5.97 -1.84
C THR A 77 5.45 -5.50 -3.27
N GLY A 78 4.17 -5.36 -3.66
CA GLY A 78 3.85 -4.77 -4.96
C GLY A 78 3.85 -3.24 -4.91
N GLN A 79 3.62 -2.62 -6.06
CA GLN A 79 3.73 -1.18 -6.25
C GLN A 79 2.67 -0.39 -5.48
N ASN A 80 1.43 -0.85 -5.48
CA ASN A 80 0.32 -0.15 -4.85
C ASN A 80 -0.32 -0.95 -3.72
N SER A 81 -1.28 -0.34 -3.04
CA SER A 81 -1.96 -0.94 -1.89
C SER A 81 -2.67 -2.25 -2.21
N TRP A 82 -3.18 -2.43 -3.42
CA TRP A 82 -3.89 -3.65 -3.83
C TRP A 82 -2.97 -4.80 -4.24
N SER A 83 -1.69 -4.49 -4.46
CA SER A 83 -0.70 -5.52 -4.75
C SER A 83 -0.42 -6.36 -3.50
N PRO A 84 -0.22 -7.68 -3.64
CA PRO A 84 0.09 -8.53 -2.50
C PRO A 84 1.47 -8.22 -1.92
N ALA A 85 1.55 -8.30 -0.58
CA ALA A 85 2.79 -8.25 0.18
C ALA A 85 2.91 -9.49 1.06
N GLY A 86 4.14 -9.93 1.34
CA GLY A 86 4.36 -11.03 2.27
C GLY A 86 5.68 -11.77 2.08
N TRP A 87 5.94 -12.63 3.07
CA TRP A 87 7.05 -13.57 3.08
C TRP A 87 6.61 -14.95 2.57
N ARG A 88 7.47 -15.59 1.78
CA ARG A 88 7.33 -16.98 1.32
C ARG A 88 8.68 -17.66 1.31
N LEU A 89 8.69 -18.99 1.25
CA LEU A 89 9.94 -19.69 0.99
C LEU A 89 10.43 -19.34 -0.44
N LEU A 90 11.73 -19.22 -0.60
CA LEU A 90 12.35 -18.94 -1.88
C LEU A 90 12.07 -20.04 -2.92
N SER A 91 11.82 -21.27 -2.44
CA SER A 91 11.40 -22.42 -3.26
C SER A 91 9.91 -22.46 -3.59
N ASP A 92 9.08 -21.65 -2.93
CA ASP A 92 7.63 -21.63 -3.17
C ASP A 92 7.29 -20.99 -4.52
N GLU A 93 6.11 -21.30 -5.03
CA GLU A 93 5.54 -20.51 -6.12
C GLU A 93 5.30 -19.05 -5.64
N PRO A 94 5.66 -18.07 -6.47
CA PRO A 94 5.40 -16.68 -6.16
C PRO A 94 3.91 -16.39 -5.93
N LEU A 95 3.63 -15.48 -5.01
CA LEU A 95 2.27 -14.99 -4.80
C LEU A 95 1.80 -14.19 -6.01
N ARG A 96 0.71 -14.61 -6.66
CA ARG A 96 0.25 -14.05 -7.94
C ARG A 96 -1.22 -13.68 -7.89
N ILE A 97 -1.56 -12.63 -8.62
CA ILE A 97 -2.93 -12.26 -8.91
C ILE A 97 -3.40 -13.04 -10.15
N ALA A 98 -4.40 -13.89 -9.98
CA ALA A 98 -4.94 -14.71 -11.09
C ALA A 98 -5.80 -13.88 -12.04
N ASN A 99 -6.61 -12.95 -11.52
CA ASN A 99 -7.45 -12.07 -12.33
C ASN A 99 -6.61 -11.07 -13.12
N SER A 100 -6.71 -11.11 -14.46
CA SER A 100 -5.88 -10.29 -15.36
C SER A 100 -6.13 -8.79 -15.23
N GLU A 101 -7.37 -8.38 -14.94
CA GLU A 101 -7.71 -6.96 -14.77
C GLU A 101 -7.15 -6.43 -13.45
N ARG A 102 -7.33 -7.17 -12.35
CA ARG A 102 -6.73 -6.82 -11.06
C ARG A 102 -5.21 -6.86 -11.11
N ARG A 103 -4.62 -7.78 -11.88
CA ARG A 103 -3.19 -7.83 -12.10
C ARG A 103 -2.67 -6.55 -12.75
N ARG A 104 -3.40 -6.03 -13.74
CA ARG A 104 -3.07 -4.75 -14.39
C ARG A 104 -3.19 -3.58 -13.43
N THR A 105 -4.29 -3.48 -12.68
CA THR A 105 -4.51 -2.38 -11.73
C THR A 105 -3.61 -2.44 -10.50
N ALA A 106 -3.22 -3.63 -10.05
CA ALA A 106 -2.23 -3.83 -9.00
C ALA A 106 -0.78 -3.72 -9.51
N ASP A 107 -0.60 -3.50 -10.82
CA ASP A 107 0.69 -3.44 -11.49
C ASP A 107 1.55 -4.70 -11.29
N ASP A 108 0.90 -5.83 -11.38
CA ASP A 108 1.53 -7.13 -11.24
C ASP A 108 1.77 -7.82 -12.61
N THR A 109 1.95 -7.02 -13.66
CA THR A 109 2.08 -7.49 -15.06
C THR A 109 3.45 -8.09 -15.37
N THR A 110 4.45 -7.90 -14.52
CA THR A 110 5.82 -8.45 -14.70
C THR A 110 5.94 -9.93 -14.35
N TRP A 111 4.85 -10.64 -14.22
CA TRP A 111 4.70 -11.94 -13.57
C TRP A 111 4.70 -13.15 -14.49
N ASP A 112 5.12 -13.01 -15.71
CA ASP A 112 5.10 -14.12 -16.67
C ASP A 112 6.17 -15.20 -16.39
N ASP A 113 7.10 -14.95 -15.45
CA ASP A 113 8.05 -15.96 -15.00
C ASP A 113 7.62 -16.61 -13.66
N PRO A 114 7.09 -17.84 -13.71
CA PRO A 114 6.61 -18.56 -12.53
C PRO A 114 7.70 -18.96 -11.51
N ARG A 115 8.96 -18.76 -11.85
CA ARG A 115 10.09 -19.17 -11.01
C ARG A 115 10.68 -18.01 -10.21
N ARG A 116 10.18 -16.78 -10.37
CA ARG A 116 10.72 -15.58 -9.76
C ARG A 116 9.71 -14.90 -8.86
N HIS A 117 10.17 -14.55 -7.67
CA HIS A 117 9.45 -13.65 -6.79
C HIS A 117 9.72 -12.22 -7.25
N HIS A 118 8.67 -11.47 -7.55
CA HIS A 118 8.77 -10.08 -7.99
C HIS A 118 8.38 -9.13 -6.87
N SER A 119 8.97 -7.93 -6.87
CA SER A 119 8.68 -6.86 -5.93
C SER A 119 8.83 -5.50 -6.61
N SER A 120 8.34 -4.47 -5.94
CA SER A 120 8.58 -3.07 -6.29
C SER A 120 9.29 -2.38 -5.12
N TRP A 121 10.28 -1.56 -5.41
CA TRP A 121 11.05 -0.75 -4.46
C TRP A 121 11.93 -1.52 -3.48
N VAL A 122 11.46 -2.60 -2.89
CA VAL A 122 12.22 -3.35 -1.88
C VAL A 122 11.96 -4.84 -1.97
N MET A 123 12.99 -5.64 -1.75
CA MET A 123 12.94 -7.09 -1.61
C MET A 123 13.97 -7.54 -0.59
N ALA A 124 13.65 -8.55 0.19
CA ALA A 124 14.59 -9.10 1.17
C ALA A 124 14.63 -10.62 1.12
N LEU A 125 15.81 -11.18 1.37
CA LEU A 125 16.03 -12.61 1.60
C LEU A 125 16.44 -12.81 3.05
N SER A 126 15.83 -13.75 3.76
CA SER A 126 16.07 -13.99 5.18
C SER A 126 16.24 -15.45 5.51
N ALA A 127 17.24 -15.78 6.33
CA ALA A 127 17.45 -17.12 6.88
C ALA A 127 18.07 -17.02 8.28
N GLY A 128 17.35 -17.51 9.28
CA GLY A 128 17.77 -17.41 10.68
C GLY A 128 17.86 -15.96 11.15
N SER A 129 19.07 -15.53 11.56
CA SER A 129 19.33 -14.14 12.01
C SER A 129 19.91 -13.25 10.92
N THR A 130 19.99 -13.71 9.67
CA THR A 130 20.63 -12.98 8.58
C THR A 130 19.59 -12.62 7.54
N THR A 131 19.47 -11.33 7.27
CA THR A 131 18.63 -10.76 6.21
C THR A 131 19.49 -9.93 5.28
N THR A 132 19.26 -10.08 3.99
CA THR A 132 19.78 -9.22 2.94
C THR A 132 18.61 -8.52 2.27
N LEU A 133 18.57 -7.20 2.37
CA LEU A 133 17.55 -6.34 1.81
C LEU A 133 18.15 -5.51 0.67
N LEU A 134 17.56 -5.60 -0.51
CA LEU A 134 17.84 -4.69 -1.63
C LEU A 134 16.70 -3.70 -1.75
N GLY A 135 17.01 -2.40 -1.65
CA GLY A 135 16.03 -1.32 -1.74
C GLY A 135 16.42 -0.26 -2.76
N ALA A 136 15.44 0.26 -3.49
CA ALA A 136 15.61 1.48 -4.27
C ALA A 136 15.47 2.70 -3.35
N LEU A 137 16.30 3.72 -3.58
CA LEU A 137 16.25 4.99 -2.86
C LEU A 137 15.72 6.12 -3.74
N GLU A 138 16.15 6.15 -5.01
CA GLU A 138 15.69 7.04 -6.06
C GLU A 138 15.82 6.28 -7.37
N ALA A 139 14.72 5.95 -8.00
CA ALA A 139 14.73 5.17 -9.22
C ALA A 139 13.42 5.32 -9.98
N ASP A 140 13.49 5.28 -11.29
CA ASP A 140 12.34 5.32 -12.19
C ASP A 140 11.62 3.97 -12.17
N THR A 141 10.45 3.92 -11.59
CA THR A 141 9.61 2.72 -11.44
C THR A 141 10.44 1.46 -11.14
N PRO A 142 11.03 1.37 -9.92
CA PRO A 142 11.98 0.31 -9.61
C PRO A 142 11.28 -1.04 -9.45
N ARG A 143 11.87 -2.04 -10.07
CA ARG A 143 11.44 -3.45 -10.05
C ARG A 143 12.54 -4.32 -9.47
N LEU A 144 12.12 -5.35 -8.76
CA LEU A 144 13.03 -6.34 -8.21
C LEU A 144 12.52 -7.75 -8.49
N HIS A 145 13.44 -8.70 -8.59
CA HIS A 145 13.09 -10.11 -8.50
C HIS A 145 14.17 -10.91 -7.78
N ALA A 146 13.75 -12.03 -7.20
CA ALA A 146 14.64 -13.05 -6.69
C ALA A 146 14.21 -14.43 -7.20
N ASP A 147 15.20 -15.28 -7.43
CA ASP A 147 15.04 -16.73 -7.66
C ASP A 147 16.05 -17.48 -6.76
N LEU A 148 16.30 -18.77 -7.03
CA LEU A 148 17.18 -19.59 -6.20
C LEU A 148 18.67 -19.18 -6.24
N ASP A 149 19.08 -18.35 -7.19
CA ASP A 149 20.47 -18.00 -7.41
C ASP A 149 20.74 -16.48 -7.30
N VAL A 150 19.77 -15.65 -7.74
CA VAL A 150 20.01 -14.20 -7.91
C VAL A 150 18.96 -13.33 -7.23
N LEU A 151 19.41 -12.17 -6.76
CA LEU A 151 18.59 -11.02 -6.36
C LEU A 151 18.92 -9.86 -7.31
N VAL A 152 17.92 -9.29 -7.96
CA VAL A 152 18.08 -8.29 -9.01
C VAL A 152 17.14 -7.11 -8.79
N GLY A 153 17.65 -5.89 -9.01
CA GLY A 153 16.86 -4.67 -9.12
C GLY A 153 17.12 -3.98 -10.46
N TRP A 154 16.10 -3.34 -11.03
CA TRP A 154 16.24 -2.53 -12.25
C TRP A 154 15.20 -1.40 -12.31
N THR A 155 15.47 -0.39 -13.12
CA THR A 155 14.54 0.68 -13.45
C THR A 155 13.80 0.36 -14.75
N GLU A 156 12.51 0.62 -14.83
CA GLU A 156 11.72 0.36 -16.06
C GLU A 156 12.21 1.21 -17.24
N THR A 157 12.63 2.45 -16.99
CA THR A 157 13.11 3.36 -18.04
C THR A 157 14.51 3.03 -18.54
N GLY A 158 15.28 2.22 -17.80
CA GLY A 158 16.69 1.99 -18.07
C GLY A 158 17.60 3.15 -17.63
N CYS A 159 17.07 4.20 -17.01
CA CYS A 159 17.86 5.27 -16.40
C CYS A 159 18.56 4.78 -15.13
N GLU A 160 19.66 5.42 -14.75
CA GLU A 160 20.32 5.10 -13.50
C GLU A 160 19.45 5.45 -12.29
N GLY A 161 19.36 4.52 -11.34
CA GLY A 161 18.75 4.71 -10.04
C GLY A 161 19.74 4.53 -8.90
N SER A 162 19.40 5.04 -7.73
CA SER A 162 20.16 4.85 -6.48
C SER A 162 19.58 3.67 -5.71
N TRP A 163 20.46 2.74 -5.33
CA TRP A 163 20.10 1.50 -4.64
C TRP A 163 20.92 1.33 -3.38
N VAL A 164 20.35 0.63 -2.39
CA VAL A 164 21.05 0.20 -1.18
C VAL A 164 20.87 -1.29 -0.97
N LEU A 165 21.97 -1.96 -0.62
CA LEU A 165 21.98 -3.31 -0.09
C LEU A 165 22.26 -3.22 1.41
N ILE A 166 21.35 -3.75 2.22
CA ILE A 166 21.44 -3.75 3.69
C ILE A 166 21.52 -5.18 4.17
N GLU A 167 22.51 -5.49 4.98
CA GLU A 167 22.69 -6.82 5.59
C GLU A 167 22.70 -6.72 7.11
N GLY A 168 21.93 -7.55 7.79
CA GLY A 168 21.82 -7.55 9.25
C GLY A 168 20.68 -8.43 9.74
N GLU A 169 20.22 -8.17 10.95
CA GLU A 169 18.97 -8.73 11.47
C GLU A 169 17.77 -8.10 10.75
N GLU A 170 16.67 -8.85 10.59
CA GLU A 170 15.52 -8.43 9.78
C GLU A 170 14.95 -7.07 10.20
N MET A 171 14.63 -6.93 11.48
CA MET A 171 13.99 -5.70 11.97
C MET A 171 14.93 -4.50 11.85
N ALA A 172 16.24 -4.70 12.08
CA ALA A 172 17.24 -3.66 11.91
C ALA A 172 17.39 -3.26 10.43
N ALA A 173 17.41 -4.22 9.50
CA ALA A 173 17.52 -3.94 8.07
C ALA A 173 16.32 -3.15 7.53
N PHE A 174 15.08 -3.54 7.89
CA PHE A 174 13.88 -2.80 7.50
C PHE A 174 13.77 -1.44 8.20
N SER A 175 14.18 -1.33 9.48
CA SER A 175 14.22 -0.05 10.19
C SER A 175 15.16 0.92 9.49
N ARG A 176 16.36 0.44 9.13
CA ARG A 176 17.34 1.25 8.42
C ARG A 176 16.85 1.70 7.04
N TYR A 177 16.24 0.81 6.27
CA TYR A 177 15.64 1.18 4.98
C TYR A 177 14.54 2.24 5.13
N ARG A 178 13.67 2.11 6.15
CA ARG A 178 12.66 3.11 6.50
C ARG A 178 13.29 4.48 6.82
N GLU A 179 14.37 4.53 7.60
CA GLU A 179 15.08 5.76 7.93
C GLU A 179 15.65 6.45 6.68
N LEU A 180 16.22 5.68 5.75
CA LEU A 180 16.72 6.20 4.48
C LEU A 180 15.60 6.82 3.65
N LEU A 181 14.44 6.14 3.56
CA LEU A 181 13.27 6.68 2.87
C LEU A 181 12.72 7.94 3.57
N ALA A 182 12.67 7.95 4.90
CA ALA A 182 12.25 9.12 5.68
C ALA A 182 13.16 10.33 5.43
N SER A 183 14.47 10.11 5.39
CA SER A 183 15.45 11.17 5.11
C SER A 183 15.29 11.72 3.69
N ARG A 184 14.92 10.87 2.73
CA ARG A 184 14.81 11.27 1.31
C ARG A 184 13.47 11.93 0.98
N TYR A 185 12.37 11.39 1.49
CA TYR A 185 11.02 11.80 1.08
C TYR A 185 10.25 12.57 2.15
N GLY A 186 10.75 12.60 3.38
CA GLY A 186 10.02 13.15 4.52
C GLY A 186 9.02 12.15 5.11
N VAL A 187 8.45 12.53 6.23
CA VAL A 187 7.46 11.75 6.99
C VAL A 187 6.16 12.53 7.06
N ARG A 188 5.04 11.83 6.86
CA ARG A 188 3.70 12.27 7.24
C ARG A 188 3.01 11.10 7.96
N ASP A 189 2.88 11.21 9.28
CA ASP A 189 2.26 10.20 10.15
C ASP A 189 1.40 10.92 11.21
N GLU A 190 0.52 11.80 10.74
CA GLU A 190 -0.43 12.52 11.57
C GLU A 190 -1.58 11.59 12.02
N ASP A 191 -2.19 11.89 13.16
CA ASP A 191 -3.32 11.14 13.70
C ASP A 191 -4.53 11.20 12.73
N PRO A 192 -5.00 10.08 12.20
CA PRO A 192 -6.17 10.03 11.34
C PRO A 192 -7.47 10.37 12.07
N GLY A 193 -7.48 10.25 13.38
CA GLY A 193 -8.69 10.25 14.21
C GLY A 193 -9.36 8.88 14.24
N LYS A 194 -10.65 8.87 14.61
CA LYS A 194 -11.50 7.69 14.73
C LYS A 194 -12.62 7.82 13.72
N ILE A 195 -12.54 7.01 12.67
CA ILE A 195 -13.30 7.22 11.44
C ILE A 195 -14.50 6.28 11.38
N TRP A 196 -15.68 6.85 11.13
CA TRP A 196 -16.81 6.08 10.62
C TRP A 196 -16.89 6.25 9.11
N SER A 197 -16.91 5.14 8.35
CA SER A 197 -16.99 5.12 6.88
C SER A 197 -18.32 4.53 6.43
N SER A 198 -18.95 5.11 5.41
CA SER A 198 -20.24 4.62 4.91
C SER A 198 -20.13 3.35 4.06
N TRP A 199 -18.94 3.00 3.53
CA TRP A 199 -18.79 1.99 2.47
C TRP A 199 -19.31 0.62 2.86
N TYR A 200 -18.74 -0.04 3.88
CA TYR A 200 -19.00 -1.45 4.21
C TYR A 200 -20.37 -1.71 4.88
N SER A 201 -21.23 -0.71 4.92
CA SER A 201 -22.60 -0.84 5.44
C SER A 201 -23.64 -0.35 4.45
N LEU A 202 -23.39 0.76 3.77
CA LEU A 202 -24.35 1.42 2.90
C LEU A 202 -24.02 1.22 1.42
N TYR A 203 -22.74 1.02 1.10
CA TYR A 203 -22.23 0.97 -0.27
C TYR A 203 -22.74 2.19 -1.06
N GLU A 204 -23.01 2.05 -2.34
CA GLU A 204 -23.58 3.10 -3.20
C GLU A 204 -24.99 3.58 -2.79
N ASN A 205 -25.62 2.96 -1.78
CA ASN A 205 -26.95 3.37 -1.29
C ASN A 205 -26.88 4.44 -0.20
N VAL A 206 -25.74 5.07 0.01
CA VAL A 206 -25.58 6.20 0.92
C VAL A 206 -26.54 7.34 0.56
N SER A 207 -27.15 7.97 1.57
CA SER A 207 -28.05 9.10 1.38
C SER A 207 -27.97 10.09 2.54
N ARG A 208 -28.32 11.35 2.28
CA ARG A 208 -28.32 12.41 3.28
C ARG A 208 -29.17 12.01 4.49
N SER A 209 -30.40 11.56 4.30
CA SER A 209 -31.29 11.17 5.39
C SER A 209 -30.71 10.07 6.27
N ARG A 210 -30.06 9.08 5.66
CA ARG A 210 -29.43 7.99 6.42
C ARG A 210 -28.21 8.45 7.21
N LEU A 211 -27.42 9.33 6.63
CA LEU A 211 -26.25 9.91 7.31
C LEU A 211 -26.68 10.80 8.48
N ASP A 212 -27.77 11.58 8.36
CA ASP A 212 -28.28 12.41 9.45
C ASP A 212 -28.66 11.57 10.68
N GLU A 213 -29.31 10.39 10.47
CA GLU A 213 -29.61 9.46 11.55
C GLU A 213 -28.35 8.92 12.25
N ILE A 214 -27.33 8.59 11.47
CA ILE A 214 -26.07 8.02 11.96
C ILE A 214 -25.23 9.06 12.68
N MET A 215 -25.04 10.25 12.10
CA MET A 215 -24.19 11.31 12.64
C MET A 215 -24.50 11.69 14.08
N VAL A 216 -25.78 11.68 14.48
CA VAL A 216 -26.21 12.03 15.83
C VAL A 216 -25.64 11.11 16.89
N GLU A 217 -25.44 9.83 16.59
CA GLU A 217 -24.93 8.84 17.55
C GLU A 217 -23.39 8.70 17.57
N LEU A 218 -22.71 9.06 16.47
CA LEU A 218 -21.26 8.81 16.31
C LEU A 218 -20.38 9.41 17.40
N PRO A 219 -20.56 10.68 17.84
CA PRO A 219 -19.73 11.26 18.91
C PRO A 219 -19.90 10.51 20.23
N GLY A 220 -21.12 10.06 20.55
CA GLY A 220 -21.43 9.27 21.74
C GLY A 220 -20.80 7.86 21.74
N LEU A 221 -20.35 7.38 20.59
CA LEU A 221 -19.62 6.12 20.42
C LEU A 221 -18.10 6.33 20.42
N GLY A 222 -17.63 7.58 20.31
CA GLY A 222 -16.22 7.92 20.33
C GLY A 222 -15.60 8.23 18.97
N PHE A 223 -16.39 8.30 17.90
CA PHE A 223 -15.92 8.76 16.59
C PHE A 223 -15.72 10.28 16.59
N ASP A 224 -14.75 10.73 15.79
CA ASP A 224 -14.46 12.15 15.56
C ASP A 224 -14.47 12.52 14.07
N THR A 225 -14.59 11.54 13.19
CA THR A 225 -14.61 11.74 11.73
C THR A 225 -15.72 10.90 11.10
N ILE A 226 -16.52 11.51 10.22
CA ILE A 226 -17.44 10.79 9.33
C ILE A 226 -16.90 10.88 7.90
N GLN A 227 -16.67 9.76 7.26
CA GLN A 227 -16.20 9.67 5.89
C GLN A 227 -17.32 9.10 5.02
N VAL A 228 -17.84 9.93 4.13
CA VAL A 228 -18.83 9.55 3.12
C VAL A 228 -18.09 8.98 1.92
N ASP A 229 -18.37 7.72 1.62
CA ASP A 229 -17.73 6.93 0.56
C ASP A 229 -18.51 7.03 -0.76
N ASP A 230 -18.12 6.24 -1.78
CA ASP A 230 -18.72 6.14 -3.11
C ASP A 230 -20.26 6.10 -3.07
N GLY A 231 -20.89 6.78 -3.99
CA GLY A 231 -22.36 6.83 -4.16
C GLY A 231 -23.01 8.17 -3.82
N TRP A 232 -22.25 9.21 -3.46
CA TRP A 232 -22.77 10.56 -3.27
C TRP A 232 -22.77 11.37 -4.56
N GLU A 233 -21.86 11.05 -5.47
CA GLU A 233 -21.65 11.75 -6.75
C GLU A 233 -22.67 11.33 -7.80
N ARG A 234 -22.88 12.22 -8.76
CA ARG A 234 -23.77 12.00 -9.92
C ARG A 234 -23.18 10.94 -10.86
N ALA A 235 -21.90 10.98 -11.07
CA ALA A 235 -21.14 10.00 -11.84
C ALA A 235 -19.65 10.15 -11.50
N VAL A 236 -18.89 9.05 -11.62
CA VAL A 236 -17.42 9.10 -11.46
C VAL A 236 -16.81 9.96 -12.56
N GLY A 237 -16.23 11.09 -12.15
CA GLY A 237 -15.77 12.16 -13.02
C GLY A 237 -16.60 13.44 -12.89
N ASP A 238 -17.91 13.32 -12.68
CA ASP A 238 -18.81 14.44 -12.39
C ASP A 238 -18.99 14.55 -10.87
N TRP A 239 -18.07 15.20 -10.22
CA TRP A 239 -18.00 15.33 -8.76
C TRP A 239 -19.01 16.35 -8.25
N GLU A 240 -20.29 16.06 -8.50
CA GLU A 240 -21.46 16.82 -8.06
C GLU A 240 -22.41 15.90 -7.29
N ALA A 241 -23.11 16.46 -6.30
CA ALA A 241 -24.09 15.71 -5.51
C ALA A 241 -25.21 15.13 -6.38
N ASN A 242 -25.58 13.88 -6.15
CA ASN A 242 -26.74 13.27 -6.77
C ASN A 242 -28.04 13.60 -6.02
N ASP A 243 -29.19 13.13 -6.53
CA ASP A 243 -30.53 13.40 -5.97
C ASP A 243 -30.71 12.92 -4.52
N ARG A 244 -29.85 12.06 -4.00
CA ARG A 244 -29.88 11.62 -2.60
C ARG A 244 -29.24 12.62 -1.63
N PHE A 245 -28.60 13.68 -2.17
CA PHE A 245 -27.99 14.79 -1.44
C PHE A 245 -28.53 16.13 -1.95
N PRO A 246 -29.84 16.40 -1.83
CA PRO A 246 -30.50 17.53 -2.47
C PRO A 246 -30.03 18.90 -1.98
N GLU A 247 -29.51 19.00 -0.75
CA GLU A 247 -28.94 20.23 -0.18
C GLU A 247 -27.46 20.43 -0.59
N GLY A 248 -26.86 19.44 -1.27
CA GLY A 248 -25.48 19.45 -1.73
C GLY A 248 -24.43 19.13 -0.65
N MET A 249 -23.19 18.97 -1.09
CA MET A 249 -22.08 18.53 -0.23
C MET A 249 -21.65 19.58 0.80
N PRO A 250 -21.67 20.90 0.54
CA PRO A 250 -21.36 21.90 1.57
C PRO A 250 -22.31 21.86 2.77
N ASP A 251 -23.56 21.48 2.57
CA ASP A 251 -24.54 21.37 3.66
C ASP A 251 -24.27 20.11 4.51
N LEU A 252 -23.90 19.02 3.87
CA LEU A 252 -23.48 17.79 4.56
C LEU A 252 -22.24 18.03 5.43
N ALA A 253 -21.24 18.75 4.92
CA ALA A 253 -20.04 19.09 5.70
C ALA A 253 -20.40 19.90 6.94
N ARG A 254 -21.22 20.95 6.80
CA ARG A 254 -21.70 21.75 7.94
C ARG A 254 -22.52 20.93 8.95
N ALA A 255 -23.32 19.99 8.46
CA ALA A 255 -24.09 19.10 9.34
C ALA A 255 -23.19 18.19 10.17
N ALA A 256 -22.11 17.65 9.59
CA ALA A 256 -21.11 16.87 10.32
C ALA A 256 -20.40 17.72 11.38
N GLU A 257 -19.93 18.91 11.02
CA GLU A 257 -19.29 19.85 11.95
C GLU A 257 -20.22 20.25 13.11
N ALA A 258 -21.51 20.45 12.84
CA ALA A 258 -22.50 20.76 13.86
C ALA A 258 -22.68 19.62 14.90
N GLN A 259 -22.35 18.38 14.54
CA GLN A 259 -22.29 17.23 15.45
C GLN A 259 -20.91 17.07 16.13
N GLY A 260 -19.94 17.94 15.82
CA GLY A 260 -18.56 17.82 16.33
C GLY A 260 -17.73 16.78 15.58
N LEU A 261 -18.12 16.40 14.38
CA LEU A 261 -17.43 15.44 13.52
C LEU A 261 -16.63 16.17 12.43
N ARG A 262 -15.42 15.72 12.15
CA ARG A 262 -14.65 16.13 10.98
C ARG A 262 -15.32 15.58 9.71
N PRO A 263 -15.69 16.43 8.73
CA PRO A 263 -16.28 15.97 7.49
C PRO A 263 -15.22 15.34 6.59
N GLY A 264 -15.50 14.11 6.15
CA GLY A 264 -14.67 13.34 5.25
C GLY A 264 -15.42 12.93 3.98
N LEU A 265 -14.73 12.92 2.84
CA LEU A 265 -15.29 12.60 1.54
C LEU A 265 -14.38 11.66 0.76
N TRP A 266 -15.00 10.66 0.10
CA TRP A 266 -14.36 9.81 -0.89
C TRP A 266 -14.41 10.48 -2.27
N LEU A 267 -13.31 10.32 -3.01
CA LEU A 267 -13.16 10.75 -4.39
C LEU A 267 -12.26 9.76 -5.13
N ALA A 268 -12.50 9.55 -6.42
CA ALA A 268 -11.57 8.90 -7.33
C ALA A 268 -11.07 9.94 -8.36
N PRO A 269 -10.25 10.93 -7.93
CA PRO A 269 -10.07 12.19 -8.67
C PRO A 269 -9.24 12.04 -9.93
N PHE A 270 -8.55 10.90 -10.11
CA PHE A 270 -7.70 10.67 -11.29
C PHE A 270 -8.45 10.05 -12.45
N ILE A 271 -9.65 9.50 -12.22
CA ILE A 271 -10.36 8.71 -13.20
C ILE A 271 -11.70 9.35 -13.62
N VAL A 272 -12.16 8.93 -14.77
CA VAL A 272 -13.44 9.37 -15.35
C VAL A 272 -14.10 8.21 -16.07
N MET A 273 -15.43 8.09 -15.93
CA MET A 273 -16.23 7.05 -16.58
C MET A 273 -16.88 7.60 -17.86
N PRO A 274 -16.98 6.78 -18.92
CA PRO A 274 -17.83 7.10 -20.08
C PRO A 274 -19.27 7.37 -19.63
N GLY A 275 -19.88 8.41 -20.21
CA GLY A 275 -21.22 8.85 -19.86
C GLY A 275 -21.26 9.99 -18.83
N SER A 276 -20.14 10.32 -18.17
CA SER A 276 -20.02 11.55 -17.41
C SER A 276 -19.83 12.75 -18.34
N GLU A 277 -20.25 13.95 -17.91
CA GLU A 277 -20.00 15.19 -18.65
C GLU A 277 -18.50 15.48 -18.75
N ALA A 278 -17.74 15.20 -17.68
CA ALA A 278 -16.30 15.36 -17.63
C ALA A 278 -15.57 14.52 -18.70
N PHE A 279 -16.02 13.28 -18.93
CA PHE A 279 -15.44 12.43 -19.98
C PHE A 279 -15.59 13.05 -21.37
N GLU A 280 -16.76 13.56 -21.71
CA GLU A 280 -17.02 14.18 -23.01
C GLU A 280 -16.31 15.54 -23.15
N LYS A 281 -16.36 16.37 -22.11
CA LYS A 281 -15.79 17.72 -22.11
C LYS A 281 -14.26 17.72 -22.20
N HIS A 282 -13.61 16.77 -21.54
CA HIS A 282 -12.15 16.72 -21.43
C HIS A 282 -11.52 15.49 -22.11
N ARG A 283 -12.21 14.96 -23.14
CA ARG A 283 -11.81 13.75 -23.87
C ARG A 283 -10.44 13.87 -24.53
N ASP A 284 -10.00 15.06 -24.89
CA ASP A 284 -8.70 15.34 -25.49
C ASP A 284 -7.53 15.26 -24.48
N MET A 285 -7.83 15.35 -23.17
CA MET A 285 -6.85 15.20 -22.10
C MET A 285 -6.66 13.74 -21.66
N LEU A 286 -7.52 12.82 -22.12
CA LEU A 286 -7.47 11.43 -21.70
C LEU A 286 -6.27 10.70 -22.31
N LEU A 287 -5.67 9.82 -21.49
CA LEU A 287 -4.54 8.98 -21.90
C LEU A 287 -4.91 8.10 -23.09
N ARG A 288 -3.98 7.97 -24.04
CA ARG A 288 -4.15 7.16 -25.24
C ARG A 288 -3.13 6.03 -25.29
N ASP A 289 -3.43 5.01 -26.03
CA ASP A 289 -2.50 3.94 -26.36
C ASP A 289 -1.55 4.32 -27.52
N ALA A 290 -0.69 3.39 -27.89
CA ALA A 290 0.30 3.59 -28.96
C ALA A 290 -0.32 3.79 -30.37
N VAL A 291 -1.60 3.44 -30.57
CA VAL A 291 -2.31 3.64 -31.84
C VAL A 291 -3.24 4.87 -31.82
N GLY A 292 -3.26 5.60 -30.71
CA GLY A 292 -4.02 6.84 -30.55
C GLY A 292 -5.46 6.64 -30.06
N GLU A 293 -5.86 5.42 -29.72
CA GLU A 293 -7.16 5.14 -29.09
C GLU A 293 -7.11 5.43 -27.59
N LEU A 294 -8.27 5.63 -26.95
CA LEU A 294 -8.34 5.83 -25.51
C LEU A 294 -7.85 4.60 -24.77
N ALA A 295 -6.88 4.77 -23.86
CA ALA A 295 -6.29 3.70 -23.05
C ALA A 295 -7.11 3.50 -21.76
N PRO A 296 -7.83 2.37 -21.57
CA PRO A 296 -8.47 2.09 -20.30
C PRO A 296 -7.44 1.93 -19.18
N ALA A 297 -7.64 2.66 -18.06
CA ALA A 297 -6.78 2.54 -16.88
C ALA A 297 -7.21 1.38 -15.96
N GLY A 298 -8.43 0.89 -16.12
CA GLY A 298 -8.99 -0.25 -15.39
C GLY A 298 -10.47 -0.42 -15.67
N SER A 299 -11.15 -1.25 -14.87
CA SER A 299 -12.59 -1.47 -14.96
C SER A 299 -13.23 -1.50 -13.56
N ASN A 300 -14.34 -0.81 -13.41
CA ASN A 300 -15.23 -0.85 -12.25
C ASN A 300 -16.61 -0.30 -12.66
N TRP A 301 -17.61 -0.32 -11.79
CA TRP A 301 -18.99 0.17 -12.07
C TRP A 301 -19.57 -0.36 -13.38
N GLY A 302 -19.23 -1.60 -13.74
CA GLY A 302 -19.71 -2.27 -14.96
C GLY A 302 -19.08 -1.83 -16.27
N GLY A 303 -18.03 -1.01 -16.25
CA GLY A 303 -17.34 -0.52 -17.44
C GLY A 303 -15.86 -0.20 -17.23
N ASN A 304 -15.20 0.20 -18.32
CA ASN A 304 -13.83 0.71 -18.25
C ASN A 304 -13.84 2.16 -17.78
N TYR A 305 -12.90 2.50 -16.87
CA TYR A 305 -12.59 3.88 -16.53
C TYR A 305 -11.30 4.32 -17.23
N PHE A 306 -11.19 5.63 -17.43
CA PHE A 306 -10.09 6.29 -18.11
C PHE A 306 -9.41 7.26 -17.17
N VAL A 307 -8.18 7.66 -17.51
CA VAL A 307 -7.34 8.56 -16.73
C VAL A 307 -6.89 9.72 -17.60
N TYR A 308 -6.72 10.90 -17.00
CA TYR A 308 -6.12 12.05 -17.67
C TYR A 308 -4.61 11.87 -17.81
N ASP A 309 -4.04 12.45 -18.88
CA ASP A 309 -2.59 12.53 -19.06
C ASP A 309 -1.99 13.61 -18.14
N TYR A 310 -1.56 13.22 -16.95
CA TYR A 310 -0.99 14.14 -15.96
C TYR A 310 0.43 14.64 -16.28
N THR A 311 0.97 14.36 -17.47
CA THR A 311 2.11 15.11 -18.01
C THR A 311 1.70 16.48 -18.55
N ARG A 312 0.40 16.71 -18.76
CA ARG A 312 -0.19 17.99 -19.18
C ARG A 312 -0.43 18.90 -17.97
N GLU A 313 -0.23 20.20 -18.14
CA GLU A 313 -0.53 21.20 -17.10
C GLU A 313 -2.04 21.33 -16.87
N ASP A 314 -2.82 21.43 -17.95
CA ASP A 314 -4.28 21.62 -17.88
C ASP A 314 -5.00 20.45 -17.18
N ALA A 315 -4.47 19.21 -17.25
CA ALA A 315 -4.99 18.09 -16.49
C ALA A 315 -4.68 18.22 -14.98
N CYS A 316 -3.50 18.74 -14.63
CA CYS A 316 -3.16 19.04 -13.24
C CYS A 316 -3.98 20.21 -12.69
N ASP A 317 -4.24 21.25 -13.50
CA ASP A 317 -5.06 22.40 -13.13
C ASP A 317 -6.51 21.99 -12.86
N LEU A 318 -7.09 21.14 -13.72
CA LEU A 318 -8.43 20.57 -13.51
C LEU A 318 -8.55 19.79 -12.21
N LEU A 319 -7.54 18.98 -11.92
CA LEU A 319 -7.45 18.23 -10.66
C LEU A 319 -7.35 19.16 -9.45
N ALA A 320 -6.49 20.17 -9.51
CA ALA A 320 -6.30 21.15 -8.44
C ALA A 320 -7.58 21.96 -8.18
N GLU A 321 -8.31 22.35 -9.24
CA GLU A 321 -9.60 23.04 -9.12
C GLU A 321 -10.62 22.18 -8.37
N LEU A 322 -10.77 20.91 -8.72
CA LEU A 322 -11.65 19.96 -8.02
C LEU A 322 -11.31 19.89 -6.52
N ILE A 323 -10.05 19.64 -6.19
CA ILE A 323 -9.63 19.50 -4.79
C ILE A 323 -9.83 20.79 -4.00
N ASN A 324 -9.52 21.94 -4.60
CA ASN A 324 -9.76 23.23 -3.97
C ASN A 324 -11.27 23.47 -3.69
N VAL A 325 -12.16 23.11 -4.63
CA VAL A 325 -13.61 23.19 -4.41
C VAL A 325 -14.02 22.31 -3.24
N VAL A 326 -13.58 21.06 -3.18
CA VAL A 326 -13.93 20.11 -2.12
C VAL A 326 -13.46 20.59 -0.74
N VAL A 327 -12.21 21.08 -0.66
CA VAL A 327 -11.65 21.51 0.63
C VAL A 327 -12.10 22.92 1.00
N SER A 328 -11.89 23.89 0.12
CA SER A 328 -12.05 25.30 0.46
C SER A 328 -13.50 25.79 0.33
N THR A 329 -14.30 25.22 -0.60
CA THR A 329 -15.68 25.64 -0.82
C THR A 329 -16.67 24.76 -0.09
N TRP A 330 -16.49 23.44 -0.09
CA TRP A 330 -17.40 22.51 0.58
C TRP A 330 -17.06 22.26 2.04
N GLY A 331 -15.76 22.40 2.44
CA GLY A 331 -15.32 22.28 3.81
C GLY A 331 -14.91 20.88 4.24
N PHE A 332 -14.68 19.95 3.31
CA PHE A 332 -14.17 18.62 3.66
C PHE A 332 -12.68 18.67 3.96
N THR A 333 -12.29 18.25 5.16
CA THR A 333 -10.90 18.28 5.64
C THR A 333 -10.27 16.90 5.80
N TYR A 334 -11.01 15.84 5.51
CA TYR A 334 -10.53 14.46 5.41
C TYR A 334 -10.92 13.91 4.04
N LEU A 335 -9.95 13.57 3.19
CA LEU A 335 -10.21 13.04 1.85
C LEU A 335 -9.68 11.61 1.73
N LYS A 336 -10.56 10.65 1.43
CA LYS A 336 -10.19 9.33 0.94
C LYS A 336 -10.13 9.39 -0.58
N LEU A 337 -8.90 9.31 -1.11
CA LEU A 337 -8.61 9.40 -2.53
C LEU A 337 -8.37 7.98 -3.07
N ASP A 338 -9.20 7.55 -3.99
CA ASP A 338 -9.19 6.18 -4.48
C ASP A 338 -8.79 6.06 -5.94
N PHE A 339 -8.50 4.84 -6.39
CA PHE A 339 -8.04 4.53 -7.76
C PHE A 339 -6.80 5.34 -8.18
N LEU A 340 -5.96 5.71 -7.22
CA LEU A 340 -4.80 6.59 -7.47
C LEU A 340 -3.75 5.97 -8.40
N GLN A 341 -3.64 4.62 -8.46
CA GLN A 341 -2.74 3.92 -9.38
C GLN A 341 -2.99 4.29 -10.86
N ALA A 342 -4.19 4.76 -11.19
CA ALA A 342 -4.53 5.11 -12.55
C ALA A 342 -3.61 6.19 -13.16
N ALA A 343 -3.09 7.12 -12.35
CA ALA A 343 -2.15 8.14 -12.83
C ALA A 343 -0.80 7.54 -13.31
N ALA A 344 -0.47 6.31 -12.90
CA ALA A 344 0.71 5.59 -13.40
C ALA A 344 0.37 4.58 -14.51
N ALA A 345 -0.79 4.65 -15.12
CA ALA A 345 -1.20 3.77 -16.20
C ALA A 345 -0.25 3.90 -17.41
N ALA A 346 0.07 2.77 -18.03
CA ALA A 346 0.86 2.77 -19.25
C ALA A 346 0.04 3.35 -20.42
N GLY A 347 0.69 4.21 -21.21
CA GLY A 347 0.05 4.85 -22.36
C GLY A 347 1.01 5.76 -23.13
N SER A 348 0.46 6.46 -24.13
CA SER A 348 1.16 7.48 -24.88
C SER A 348 0.90 8.84 -24.23
N HIS A 349 1.88 9.32 -23.48
CA HIS A 349 1.82 10.59 -22.78
C HIS A 349 2.27 11.77 -23.66
N SER A 350 1.79 12.95 -23.39
CA SER A 350 2.15 14.19 -24.11
C SER A 350 3.62 14.58 -23.88
N ARG A 351 4.20 14.17 -22.75
CA ARG A 351 5.64 14.32 -22.44
C ARG A 351 6.19 12.98 -21.98
N GLU A 352 7.41 12.66 -22.40
CA GLU A 352 8.14 11.49 -21.91
C GLU A 352 8.49 11.70 -20.43
N MET A 353 8.01 10.83 -19.58
CA MET A 353 8.22 10.86 -18.13
C MET A 353 8.01 9.46 -17.55
N ASP A 354 8.77 9.12 -16.51
CA ASP A 354 8.53 7.91 -15.74
C ASP A 354 7.12 7.91 -15.13
N ARG A 355 6.44 6.79 -15.18
CA ARG A 355 5.03 6.70 -14.77
C ARG A 355 4.82 6.89 -13.25
N GLU A 356 5.78 6.50 -12.40
CA GLU A 356 5.72 6.84 -10.97
C GLU A 356 5.98 8.33 -10.73
N ALA A 357 6.80 8.97 -11.56
CA ALA A 357 6.97 10.41 -11.54
C ALA A 357 5.70 11.15 -12.01
N ILE A 358 4.97 10.62 -13.01
CA ILE A 358 3.65 11.15 -13.41
C ILE A 358 2.66 11.05 -12.24
N TYR A 359 2.58 9.91 -11.59
CA TYR A 359 1.76 9.74 -10.39
C TYR A 359 2.14 10.75 -9.30
N ARG A 360 3.44 10.87 -9.00
CA ARG A 360 3.92 11.79 -7.97
C ARG A 360 3.59 13.24 -8.29
N ARG A 361 3.67 13.65 -9.57
CA ARG A 361 3.25 14.97 -10.04
C ARG A 361 1.75 15.20 -9.76
N ALA A 362 0.89 14.25 -10.12
CA ALA A 362 -0.55 14.37 -9.92
C ALA A 362 -0.91 14.45 -8.42
N ILE A 363 -0.34 13.59 -7.58
CA ILE A 363 -0.66 13.61 -6.14
C ILE A 363 -0.04 14.81 -5.42
N THR A 364 1.04 15.39 -5.94
CA THR A 364 1.60 16.66 -5.45
C THR A 364 0.62 17.80 -5.73
N ALA A 365 0.05 17.88 -6.94
CA ALA A 365 -0.97 18.88 -7.26
C ALA A 365 -2.20 18.77 -6.35
N VAL A 366 -2.61 17.54 -5.99
CA VAL A 366 -3.66 17.31 -4.98
C VAL A 366 -3.27 17.90 -3.63
N ARG A 367 -2.05 17.63 -3.13
CA ARG A 367 -1.58 18.13 -1.84
C ARG A 367 -1.50 19.66 -1.82
N GLU A 368 -0.96 20.26 -2.86
CA GLU A 368 -0.85 21.71 -2.97
C GLU A 368 -2.23 22.38 -2.98
N ALA A 369 -3.20 21.83 -3.70
CA ALA A 369 -4.56 22.32 -3.73
C ALA A 369 -5.33 22.11 -2.41
N ALA A 370 -5.12 20.99 -1.74
CA ALA A 370 -5.76 20.68 -0.46
C ALA A 370 -5.16 21.47 0.73
N GLY A 371 -3.91 21.90 0.61
CA GLY A 371 -3.16 22.52 1.70
C GLY A 371 -2.72 21.49 2.77
N ASP A 372 -1.91 21.94 3.73
CA ASP A 372 -1.32 21.05 4.74
C ASP A 372 -2.32 20.60 5.83
N SER A 373 -3.40 21.34 6.05
CA SER A 373 -4.41 21.03 7.07
C SER A 373 -5.36 19.90 6.68
N ALA A 374 -5.49 19.57 5.40
CA ALA A 374 -6.32 18.48 4.94
C ALA A 374 -5.61 17.14 5.14
N TYR A 375 -6.33 16.17 5.72
CA TYR A 375 -5.86 14.79 5.83
C TYR A 375 -6.14 14.05 4.53
N LEU A 376 -5.11 13.54 3.88
CA LEU A 376 -5.21 12.80 2.62
C LEU A 376 -4.87 11.33 2.84
N LEU A 377 -5.87 10.47 2.70
CA LEU A 377 -5.74 9.01 2.67
C LEU A 377 -5.77 8.52 1.22
N GLY A 378 -4.75 7.79 0.77
CA GLY A 378 -4.69 7.21 -0.57
C GLY A 378 -5.05 5.72 -0.59
N SER A 379 -6.05 5.33 -1.40
CA SER A 379 -6.39 3.96 -1.74
C SER A 379 -6.03 3.67 -3.20
N GLY A 380 -5.55 2.46 -3.51
CA GLY A 380 -4.88 2.21 -4.78
C GLY A 380 -3.59 3.04 -4.96
N ALA A 381 -3.12 3.70 -3.91
CA ALA A 381 -1.94 4.57 -3.95
C ALA A 381 -0.66 3.78 -4.23
N LEU A 382 0.22 4.36 -5.04
CA LEU A 382 1.59 3.86 -5.17
C LEU A 382 2.32 4.16 -3.86
N MET A 383 2.73 3.11 -3.15
CA MET A 383 3.19 3.22 -1.76
C MET A 383 4.36 4.20 -1.60
N MET A 384 5.46 3.95 -2.31
CA MET A 384 6.69 4.74 -2.17
C MET A 384 6.59 6.13 -2.82
N PRO A 385 6.02 6.31 -4.02
CA PRO A 385 5.85 7.63 -4.61
C PRO A 385 4.92 8.57 -3.82
N SER A 386 4.13 8.03 -2.87
CA SER A 386 3.24 8.82 -1.99
C SER A 386 3.94 9.40 -0.77
N LEU A 387 5.15 8.94 -0.45
CA LEU A 387 5.88 9.35 0.75
C LEU A 387 6.14 10.87 0.78
N GLY A 388 5.91 11.46 1.95
CA GLY A 388 6.03 12.91 2.18
C GLY A 388 4.87 13.74 1.61
N ILE A 389 3.91 13.12 0.90
CA ILE A 389 2.77 13.80 0.27
C ILE A 389 1.45 13.41 0.95
N LEU A 390 1.13 12.12 1.00
CA LEU A 390 -0.07 11.62 1.67
C LEU A 390 0.16 11.46 3.17
N ASN A 391 -0.90 11.68 3.97
CA ASN A 391 -0.87 11.43 5.42
C ASN A 391 -0.96 9.94 5.73
N ALA A 392 -1.75 9.21 4.93
CA ALA A 392 -1.87 7.77 5.05
C ALA A 392 -2.06 7.09 3.69
N VAL A 393 -1.72 5.80 3.64
CA VAL A 393 -2.00 4.93 2.50
C VAL A 393 -2.76 3.69 2.96
N ARG A 394 -3.76 3.26 2.20
CA ARG A 394 -4.38 1.96 2.35
C ARG A 394 -3.30 0.89 2.12
N THR A 395 -3.24 -0.11 2.97
CA THR A 395 -2.19 -1.13 2.92
C THR A 395 -2.61 -2.42 2.22
N SER A 396 -3.87 -2.53 1.81
CA SER A 396 -4.45 -3.78 1.33
C SER A 396 -5.53 -3.57 0.26
N PRO A 397 -5.97 -4.64 -0.46
CA PRO A 397 -7.28 -4.64 -1.06
C PRO A 397 -8.35 -4.43 0.01
N ASP A 398 -9.59 -4.11 -0.42
CA ASP A 398 -10.70 -3.90 0.50
C ASP A 398 -10.90 -5.10 1.43
N VAL A 399 -11.23 -4.78 2.68
CA VAL A 399 -11.71 -5.79 3.63
C VAL A 399 -13.12 -6.24 3.24
N ALA A 400 -13.53 -7.42 3.71
CA ALA A 400 -14.93 -7.87 3.65
C ALA A 400 -15.30 -8.53 4.98
N PRO A 401 -16.59 -8.59 5.32
CA PRO A 401 -17.04 -9.31 6.51
C PRO A 401 -17.01 -10.84 6.29
N MET A 402 -15.99 -11.32 5.59
CA MET A 402 -15.69 -12.73 5.35
C MET A 402 -14.18 -12.94 5.28
N TRP A 403 -13.72 -14.09 5.80
CA TRP A 403 -12.29 -14.36 5.93
C TRP A 403 -11.62 -14.67 4.60
N THR A 404 -12.20 -15.56 3.82
CA THR A 404 -11.61 -16.08 2.58
C THR A 404 -12.67 -16.42 1.55
N ASN A 405 -12.27 -16.41 0.29
CA ASN A 405 -13.05 -16.92 -0.84
C ASN A 405 -12.50 -18.30 -1.25
N TYR A 406 -13.23 -19.34 -0.93
CA TYR A 406 -12.80 -20.72 -1.22
C TYR A 406 -12.73 -21.05 -2.71
N ALA A 407 -13.35 -20.26 -3.56
CA ALA A 407 -13.40 -20.51 -5.00
C ALA A 407 -12.17 -19.98 -5.74
N THR A 408 -11.67 -18.79 -5.37
CA THR A 408 -10.63 -18.10 -6.12
C THR A 408 -9.27 -18.10 -5.43
N GLN A 409 -9.23 -17.95 -4.11
CA GLN A 409 -8.01 -17.78 -3.32
C GLN A 409 -7.05 -16.71 -3.88
N ASP A 410 -7.59 -15.71 -4.59
CA ASP A 410 -6.81 -14.65 -5.20
C ASP A 410 -6.32 -13.68 -4.10
N PRO A 411 -5.01 -13.37 -4.03
CA PRO A 411 -4.45 -12.50 -3.01
C PRO A 411 -4.89 -11.03 -3.13
N SER A 412 -5.56 -10.66 -4.21
CA SER A 412 -6.15 -9.32 -4.43
C SER A 412 -7.67 -9.27 -4.21
N ASP A 413 -8.31 -10.39 -3.83
CA ASP A 413 -9.73 -10.38 -3.50
C ASP A 413 -10.01 -9.52 -2.26
N ALA A 414 -11.14 -8.80 -2.27
CA ALA A 414 -11.65 -8.06 -1.12
C ALA A 414 -12.07 -9.04 -0.01
N LEU A 415 -11.17 -9.30 0.94
CA LEU A 415 -11.28 -10.31 1.99
C LEU A 415 -10.53 -9.88 3.25
N ALA A 416 -11.06 -10.22 4.42
CA ALA A 416 -10.44 -9.91 5.70
C ALA A 416 -9.02 -10.51 5.85
N HIS A 417 -8.81 -11.74 5.37
CA HIS A 417 -7.49 -12.37 5.39
C HIS A 417 -6.45 -11.63 4.52
N ASN A 418 -6.82 -11.22 3.30
CA ASN A 418 -5.94 -10.49 2.42
C ASN A 418 -5.61 -9.09 2.97
N ALA A 419 -6.62 -8.42 3.56
CA ALA A 419 -6.43 -7.13 4.21
C ALA A 419 -5.48 -7.24 5.40
N LEU A 420 -5.71 -8.20 6.30
CA LEU A 420 -4.84 -8.45 7.46
C LEU A 420 -3.41 -8.77 7.04
N ARG A 421 -3.24 -9.75 6.12
CA ARG A 421 -1.91 -10.15 5.65
C ARG A 421 -1.12 -8.96 5.13
N ASN A 422 -1.67 -8.23 4.16
CA ASN A 422 -0.96 -7.10 3.55
C ASN A 422 -0.64 -6.00 4.57
N SER A 423 -1.55 -5.72 5.51
CA SER A 423 -1.33 -4.69 6.54
C SER A 423 -0.22 -5.07 7.50
N VAL A 424 -0.19 -6.32 7.97
CA VAL A 424 0.86 -6.82 8.87
C VAL A 424 2.22 -6.87 8.15
N GLU A 425 2.24 -7.32 6.90
CA GLU A 425 3.46 -7.42 6.10
C GLU A 425 4.06 -6.05 5.73
N ARG A 426 3.24 -5.00 5.70
CA ARG A 426 3.66 -3.60 5.47
C ARG A 426 3.90 -2.82 6.76
N MET A 427 3.77 -3.43 7.94
CA MET A 427 3.93 -2.77 9.23
C MET A 427 5.32 -2.15 9.44
N TRP A 428 6.34 -2.59 8.71
CA TRP A 428 7.66 -1.97 8.75
C TRP A 428 7.66 -0.50 8.27
N MET A 429 6.64 -0.08 7.51
CA MET A 429 6.46 1.30 7.04
C MET A 429 5.85 2.22 8.11
N ARG A 430 5.42 1.68 9.25
CA ARG A 430 4.86 2.48 10.36
C ARG A 430 5.84 3.57 10.78
N HIS A 431 5.33 4.78 11.04
CA HIS A 431 6.11 6.00 11.29
C HIS A 431 6.85 6.60 10.07
N LEU A 432 6.66 6.07 8.88
CA LEU A 432 7.07 6.70 7.63
C LEU A 432 5.87 7.40 6.97
N VAL A 433 4.72 6.74 7.02
CA VAL A 433 3.42 7.21 6.55
C VAL A 433 2.35 6.51 7.39
N GLY A 434 1.17 7.12 7.57
CA GLY A 434 0.02 6.46 8.19
C GLY A 434 -0.38 5.21 7.39
N LEU A 435 -0.67 4.12 8.09
CA LEU A 435 -1.04 2.84 7.48
C LEU A 435 -2.52 2.55 7.75
N ASP A 436 -3.35 2.62 6.72
CA ASP A 436 -4.77 2.27 6.80
C ASP A 436 -4.97 0.78 6.49
N PRO A 437 -5.28 -0.07 7.50
CA PRO A 437 -5.55 -1.49 7.29
C PRO A 437 -6.98 -1.76 6.82
N ASP A 438 -7.77 -0.73 6.53
CA ASP A 438 -9.20 -0.71 6.29
C ASP A 438 -10.05 -0.78 7.58
N VAL A 439 -11.39 -0.89 7.42
CA VAL A 439 -12.30 -0.92 8.56
C VAL A 439 -12.22 -2.25 9.32
N VAL A 440 -12.55 -2.18 10.59
CA VAL A 440 -12.83 -3.36 11.41
C VAL A 440 -14.33 -3.46 11.71
N PHE A 441 -14.79 -4.62 12.15
CA PHE A 441 -16.20 -4.88 12.42
C PHE A 441 -16.44 -5.02 13.93
N ALA A 442 -17.38 -4.23 14.45
CA ALA A 442 -17.89 -4.34 15.82
C ALA A 442 -19.13 -5.25 15.87
N ARG A 443 -19.92 -5.26 14.79
CA ARG A 443 -21.17 -6.04 14.68
C ARG A 443 -20.91 -7.54 14.63
N GLY A 444 -21.70 -8.32 15.36
CA GLY A 444 -21.76 -9.78 15.25
C GLY A 444 -22.76 -10.26 14.20
N THR A 445 -23.73 -9.42 13.78
CA THR A 445 -24.68 -9.73 12.70
C THR A 445 -24.15 -9.24 11.35
N ARG A 446 -24.62 -9.86 10.24
CA ARG A 446 -24.15 -9.50 8.88
C ARG A 446 -22.63 -9.58 8.75
N ASN A 447 -22.04 -10.52 9.46
CA ASN A 447 -20.60 -10.72 9.57
C ASN A 447 -20.33 -12.22 9.64
N LEU A 448 -19.49 -12.73 8.75
CA LEU A 448 -19.12 -14.15 8.67
C LEU A 448 -17.79 -14.44 9.38
N LEU A 449 -17.17 -13.42 9.98
CA LEU A 449 -15.92 -13.56 10.71
C LEU A 449 -16.18 -14.15 12.10
N THR A 450 -15.26 -14.98 12.56
CA THR A 450 -15.25 -15.44 13.95
C THR A 450 -14.85 -14.29 14.90
N PRO A 451 -15.19 -14.38 16.21
CA PRO A 451 -14.71 -13.39 17.19
C PRO A 451 -13.19 -13.20 17.19
N GLU A 452 -12.43 -14.28 16.98
CA GLU A 452 -10.98 -14.26 16.91
C GLU A 452 -10.48 -13.50 15.66
N GLN A 453 -11.07 -13.76 14.49
CA GLN A 453 -10.76 -13.05 13.25
C GLN A 453 -11.08 -11.54 13.37
N CYS A 454 -12.19 -11.19 13.98
CA CYS A 454 -12.49 -9.79 14.29
C CYS A 454 -11.47 -9.17 15.26
N GLN A 455 -10.94 -9.97 16.22
CA GLN A 455 -9.90 -9.50 17.13
C GLN A 455 -8.58 -9.25 16.40
N TRP A 456 -8.15 -10.13 15.49
CA TRP A 456 -6.94 -9.92 14.68
C TRP A 456 -7.02 -8.64 13.82
N LEU A 457 -8.17 -8.36 13.24
CA LEU A 457 -8.38 -7.11 12.50
C LEU A 457 -8.27 -5.88 13.43
N ARG A 458 -8.91 -5.91 14.61
CA ARG A 458 -8.80 -4.83 15.60
C ARG A 458 -7.37 -4.64 16.09
N ASP A 459 -6.65 -5.74 16.32
CA ASP A 459 -5.23 -5.69 16.73
C ASP A 459 -4.37 -5.04 15.64
N SER A 460 -4.56 -5.44 14.37
CA SER A 460 -3.86 -4.82 13.24
C SER A 460 -4.14 -3.32 13.14
N ALA A 461 -5.38 -2.90 13.33
CA ALA A 461 -5.76 -1.48 13.30
C ALA A 461 -5.14 -0.68 14.47
N VAL A 462 -5.07 -1.26 15.67
CA VAL A 462 -4.37 -0.66 16.82
C VAL A 462 -2.88 -0.53 16.55
N LEU A 463 -2.24 -1.58 16.01
CA LEU A 463 -0.82 -1.58 15.64
C LEU A 463 -0.51 -0.55 14.55
N SER A 464 -1.40 -0.38 13.59
CA SER A 464 -1.30 0.65 12.55
C SER A 464 -1.52 2.07 13.09
N GLY A 465 -2.20 2.21 14.24
CA GLY A 465 -2.64 3.51 14.76
C GLY A 465 -3.81 4.10 13.96
N PHE A 466 -4.47 3.30 13.11
CA PHE A 466 -5.56 3.75 12.23
C PHE A 466 -6.83 2.94 12.53
N ARG A 467 -7.86 3.59 13.06
CA ARG A 467 -9.10 2.93 13.50
C ARG A 467 -10.29 3.45 12.73
N ALA A 468 -10.76 2.65 11.78
CA ALA A 468 -11.96 2.92 10.99
C ALA A 468 -12.98 1.80 11.19
N LEU A 469 -14.26 2.15 11.19
CA LEU A 469 -15.40 1.23 11.22
C LEU A 469 -16.48 1.72 10.26
N SER A 470 -17.39 0.79 9.92
CA SER A 470 -18.48 1.08 9.01
C SER A 470 -19.84 0.62 9.58
N ASP A 471 -19.89 0.26 10.86
CA ASP A 471 -21.12 -0.27 11.48
C ASP A 471 -22.06 0.87 11.85
N PRO A 472 -23.30 0.93 11.27
CA PRO A 472 -24.30 1.88 11.70
C PRO A 472 -24.69 1.63 13.17
N PRO A 473 -24.89 2.68 13.98
CA PRO A 473 -25.19 2.51 15.41
C PRO A 473 -26.44 1.66 15.70
N ASP A 474 -27.45 1.71 14.83
CA ASP A 474 -28.69 0.94 14.97
C ASP A 474 -28.53 -0.57 14.67
N TRP A 475 -27.40 -0.98 14.09
CA TRP A 475 -27.07 -2.40 13.89
C TRP A 475 -26.38 -3.03 15.10
N LEU A 476 -25.93 -2.21 16.07
CA LEU A 476 -25.13 -2.65 17.20
C LEU A 476 -26.00 -2.91 18.45
N THR A 477 -25.74 -4.01 19.14
CA THR A 477 -26.26 -4.26 20.48
C THR A 477 -25.65 -3.31 21.50
N LYS A 478 -26.20 -3.29 22.73
CA LYS A 478 -25.63 -2.45 23.81
C LYS A 478 -24.20 -2.86 24.16
N GLU A 479 -23.95 -4.15 24.19
CA GLU A 479 -22.63 -4.75 24.47
C GLU A 479 -21.62 -4.41 23.39
N GLU A 480 -22.02 -4.45 22.11
CA GLU A 480 -21.17 -4.05 20.97
C GLU A 480 -20.87 -2.54 21.00
N LYS A 481 -21.84 -1.70 21.34
CA LYS A 481 -21.63 -0.26 21.53
C LYS A 481 -20.67 0.04 22.70
N GLU A 482 -20.71 -0.72 23.78
CA GLU A 482 -19.78 -0.58 24.90
C GLU A 482 -18.36 -1.04 24.51
N MET A 483 -18.23 -2.19 23.87
CA MET A 483 -16.97 -2.67 23.32
C MET A 483 -16.37 -1.65 22.35
N LEU A 484 -17.18 -1.06 21.49
CA LEU A 484 -16.73 -0.04 20.53
C LEU A 484 -16.21 1.22 21.20
N ARG A 485 -16.90 1.74 22.23
CA ARG A 485 -16.40 2.89 23.01
C ARG A 485 -15.03 2.61 23.64
N ASN A 486 -14.84 1.41 24.18
CA ASN A 486 -13.56 1.00 24.75
C ASN A 486 -12.48 0.90 23.67
N TYR A 487 -12.80 0.32 22.51
CA TYR A 487 -11.89 0.21 21.38
C TYR A 487 -11.48 1.57 20.80
N LEU A 488 -12.41 2.53 20.73
CA LEU A 488 -12.16 3.91 20.28
C LEU A 488 -11.59 4.82 21.37
N GLY A 489 -11.34 4.33 22.58
CA GLY A 489 -10.63 5.02 23.65
C GLY A 489 -9.18 5.37 23.27
N PRO A 490 -8.36 5.83 24.23
CA PRO A 490 -6.95 6.10 23.98
C PRO A 490 -6.22 4.90 23.37
N LEU A 491 -5.33 5.14 22.42
CA LEU A 491 -4.49 4.07 21.88
C LEU A 491 -3.54 3.56 22.95
N PRO A 492 -3.47 2.24 23.18
CA PRO A 492 -2.44 1.66 24.04
C PRO A 492 -1.05 1.80 23.38
N GLU A 493 -0.02 1.76 24.19
CA GLU A 493 1.35 1.64 23.68
C GLU A 493 1.49 0.34 22.87
N THR A 494 2.25 0.41 21.78
CA THR A 494 2.51 -0.74 20.90
C THR A 494 3.99 -0.91 20.68
N GLU A 495 4.45 -2.16 20.70
CA GLU A 495 5.84 -2.54 20.44
C GLU A 495 5.88 -3.69 19.43
N ARG A 496 6.79 -3.62 18.45
CA ARG A 496 7.06 -4.73 17.55
C ARG A 496 8.17 -5.62 18.12
N LEU A 497 7.84 -6.85 18.48
CA LEU A 497 8.77 -7.82 19.10
C LEU A 497 9.40 -8.77 18.07
N GLY A 498 8.88 -8.79 16.84
CA GLY A 498 9.33 -9.64 15.76
C GLY A 498 8.48 -9.46 14.51
N ARG A 499 8.67 -10.28 13.50
CA ARG A 499 7.96 -10.18 12.21
C ARG A 499 6.44 -10.13 12.39
N TYR A 500 5.89 -11.06 13.20
CA TYR A 500 4.45 -11.22 13.45
C TYR A 500 4.08 -11.10 14.93
N ARG A 501 5.07 -10.80 15.78
CA ARG A 501 4.87 -10.70 17.23
C ARG A 501 4.92 -9.25 17.67
N PHE A 502 3.92 -8.87 18.44
CA PHE A 502 3.72 -7.50 18.89
C PHE A 502 3.29 -7.50 20.37
N ARG A 503 3.42 -6.33 21.01
CA ARG A 503 2.82 -6.05 22.30
C ARG A 503 1.85 -4.90 22.16
N ILE A 504 0.64 -5.04 22.69
CA ILE A 504 -0.40 -4.02 22.76
C ILE A 504 -0.76 -3.81 24.23
N GLY A 505 -0.30 -2.70 24.83
CA GLY A 505 -0.34 -2.50 26.27
C GLY A 505 0.41 -3.63 26.99
N GLU A 506 -0.29 -4.40 27.83
CA GLU A 506 0.28 -5.55 28.56
C GLU A 506 0.10 -6.90 27.82
N ARG A 507 -0.57 -6.92 26.66
CA ARG A 507 -0.90 -8.15 25.94
C ARG A 507 0.06 -8.42 24.79
N ASP A 508 0.70 -9.58 24.79
CA ASP A 508 1.43 -10.09 23.64
C ASP A 508 0.45 -10.63 22.60
N VAL A 509 0.70 -10.28 21.33
CA VAL A 509 -0.11 -10.65 20.15
C VAL A 509 0.79 -11.34 19.15
N ASP A 510 0.39 -12.51 18.72
CA ASP A 510 1.04 -13.26 17.64
C ASP A 510 0.06 -13.41 16.48
N LEU A 511 0.43 -12.81 15.34
CA LEU A 511 -0.38 -12.82 14.12
C LEU A 511 0.15 -13.80 13.06
N GLU A 512 1.20 -14.61 13.39
CA GLU A 512 1.83 -15.49 12.41
C GLU A 512 0.81 -16.47 11.81
N HIS A 513 0.03 -17.14 12.66
CA HIS A 513 -0.99 -18.08 12.19
C HIS A 513 -2.04 -17.38 11.30
N ALA A 514 -2.49 -16.19 11.70
CA ALA A 514 -3.51 -15.43 10.96
C ALA A 514 -3.01 -14.96 9.59
N VAL A 515 -1.73 -14.58 9.48
CA VAL A 515 -1.10 -14.11 8.24
C VAL A 515 -0.73 -15.26 7.30
N ARG A 516 -0.17 -16.35 7.86
CA ARG A 516 0.34 -17.50 7.09
C ARG A 516 -0.71 -18.57 6.80
N ALA A 517 -1.87 -18.52 7.46
CA ALA A 517 -2.93 -19.52 7.22
C ALA A 517 -3.28 -19.54 5.73
N THR A 518 -3.12 -20.70 5.12
CA THR A 518 -3.64 -20.92 3.78
C THR A 518 -5.15 -20.76 3.82
N SER A 519 -5.72 -20.14 2.81
CA SER A 519 -7.16 -19.87 2.71
C SER A 519 -8.03 -21.13 2.64
N SER A 520 -7.44 -22.32 2.61
CA SER A 520 -8.15 -23.59 2.53
C SER A 520 -8.36 -24.20 3.93
N PRO A 521 -9.63 -24.33 4.40
CA PRO A 521 -9.93 -25.14 5.59
C PRO A 521 -9.78 -26.65 5.29
N TYR A 522 -9.49 -27.02 4.05
CA TYR A 522 -9.30 -28.37 3.54
C TYR A 522 -7.83 -28.63 3.11
N ALA A 523 -6.88 -27.88 3.62
CA ALA A 523 -5.48 -28.30 3.51
C ALA A 523 -5.33 -29.60 4.32
N LEU A 524 -5.63 -30.71 3.66
CA LEU A 524 -5.38 -32.07 4.11
C LEU A 524 -3.90 -32.39 3.93
#